data_14307af303b62c96a63beb416a9894e0
#
_entry.id   14307af303b62c96a63beb416a9894e0
#
_cell.length_a   1.000
_cell.length_b   1.000
_cell.length_c   1.000
_cell.angle_alpha   90.00
_cell.angle_beta   90.00
_cell.angle_gamma   90.00
#
_symmetry.space_group_name_H-M   'P 1'
#
loop_
_entity.id
_entity.type
_entity.pdbx_description
1 polymer ?
#
loop_
_entity_poly.entity_id
_entity_poly.type
_entity_poly.pdbx_seq_one_letter_code
_entity_poly.pdbx_strand_id
1 'polypeptide(L)'
;MSLFSALDVANSGLNAESYRLNVVASNLANANSAVSSNGQPYRAREVVFAAQPLTGPGVPAGVNGVQVAGVVEKPGPLKLVYDPGNPLANKDGYVSYPNVNPVD
;
A
#
# COMPACT_ATOMS: atom_id res chain seq x y z
N MET A 1 -17.71 22.96 14.37
CA MET A 1 -16.28 22.65 14.21
C MET A 1 -15.53 23.98 14.03
N SER A 2 -14.47 24.18 14.78
CA SER A 2 -13.61 25.36 14.62
C SER A 2 -12.71 25.22 13.40
N LEU A 3 -12.13 26.35 12.98
CA LEU A 3 -11.14 26.33 11.89
C LEU A 3 -9.96 25.41 12.25
N PHE A 4 -9.50 25.44 13.51
CA PHE A 4 -8.37 24.59 13.92
C PHE A 4 -8.72 23.12 13.87
N SER A 5 -9.93 22.73 14.27
CA SER A 5 -10.39 21.33 14.14
C SER A 5 -10.45 20.90 12.70
N ALA A 6 -10.93 21.79 11.80
CA ALA A 6 -10.97 21.50 10.37
C ALA A 6 -9.57 21.31 9.79
N LEU A 7 -8.60 22.13 10.23
CA LEU A 7 -7.21 21.98 9.80
C LEU A 7 -6.59 20.69 10.31
N ASP A 8 -6.91 20.28 11.53
CA ASP A 8 -6.41 19.03 12.10
C ASP A 8 -6.95 17.82 11.32
N VAL A 9 -8.24 17.83 10.96
CA VAL A 9 -8.82 16.79 10.11
C VAL A 9 -8.11 16.75 8.75
N ALA A 10 -7.93 17.92 8.12
CA ALA A 10 -7.26 17.99 6.82
C ALA A 10 -5.81 17.49 6.89
N ASN A 11 -5.07 17.88 7.93
CA ASN A 11 -3.70 17.43 8.12
C ASN A 11 -3.61 15.93 8.32
N SER A 12 -4.54 15.33 9.07
CA SER A 12 -4.57 13.88 9.25
C SER A 12 -4.78 13.17 7.91
N GLY A 13 -5.66 13.69 7.06
CA GLY A 13 -5.90 13.15 5.72
C GLY A 13 -4.67 13.26 4.83
N LEU A 14 -3.98 14.40 4.85
CA LEU A 14 -2.77 14.61 4.07
C LEU A 14 -1.65 13.66 4.51
N ASN A 15 -1.48 13.47 5.81
CA ASN A 15 -0.47 12.55 6.34
C ASN A 15 -0.77 11.11 5.94
N ALA A 16 -2.03 10.69 6.02
CA ALA A 16 -2.45 9.36 5.64
C ALA A 16 -2.24 9.13 4.13
N GLU A 17 -2.60 10.09 3.30
CA GLU A 17 -2.41 10.01 1.84
C GLU A 17 -0.93 10.02 1.45
N SER A 18 -0.10 10.79 2.16
CA SER A 18 1.35 10.77 1.92
C SER A 18 1.93 9.39 2.20
N TYR A 19 1.48 8.74 3.26
CA TYR A 19 1.90 7.38 3.57
C TYR A 19 1.47 6.41 2.48
N ARG A 20 0.22 6.53 2.03
CA ARG A 20 -0.29 5.70 0.93
C ARG A 20 0.50 5.89 -0.35
N LEU A 21 0.86 7.13 -0.68
CA LEU A 21 1.69 7.42 -1.85
C LEU A 21 3.06 6.75 -1.76
N ASN A 22 3.66 6.73 -0.58
CA ASN A 22 4.95 6.04 -0.38
C ASN A 22 4.82 4.54 -0.60
N VAL A 23 3.73 3.93 -0.14
CA VAL A 23 3.47 2.50 -0.36
C VAL A 23 3.23 2.22 -1.83
N VAL A 24 2.43 3.05 -2.51
CA VAL A 24 2.18 2.92 -3.96
C VAL A 24 3.48 3.07 -4.75
N ALA A 25 4.33 4.01 -4.38
CA ALA A 25 5.63 4.20 -5.03
C ALA A 25 6.53 2.97 -4.85
N SER A 26 6.52 2.37 -3.66
CA SER A 26 7.26 1.13 -3.40
C SER A 26 6.73 -0.02 -4.25
N ASN A 27 5.40 -0.15 -4.35
CA ASN A 27 4.79 -1.16 -5.21
C ASN A 27 5.23 -0.98 -6.66
N LEU A 28 5.18 0.24 -7.16
CA LEU A 28 5.55 0.54 -8.54
C LEU A 28 7.02 0.28 -8.79
N ALA A 29 7.88 0.68 -7.86
CA ALA A 29 9.32 0.45 -7.96
C ALA A 29 9.66 -1.04 -8.01
N ASN A 30 8.85 -1.89 -7.40
CA ASN A 30 9.07 -3.34 -7.34
C ASN A 30 8.18 -4.13 -8.30
N ALA A 31 7.41 -3.46 -9.16
CA ALA A 31 6.44 -4.12 -10.03
C ALA A 31 7.10 -5.13 -11.00
N ASN A 32 8.33 -4.86 -11.38
CA ASN A 32 9.08 -5.72 -12.31
C ASN A 32 10.17 -6.53 -11.61
N SER A 33 10.12 -6.63 -10.29
CA SER A 33 11.09 -7.42 -9.53
C SER A 33 10.76 -8.89 -9.62
N ALA A 34 11.38 -9.60 -10.57
CA ALA A 34 11.19 -11.03 -10.73
C ALA A 34 11.72 -11.79 -9.51
N VAL A 35 11.08 -12.90 -9.19
CA VAL A 35 11.40 -13.69 -8.03
C VAL A 35 11.89 -15.08 -8.45
N SER A 36 12.99 -15.55 -7.85
CA SER A 36 13.45 -16.92 -8.04
C SER A 36 12.48 -17.88 -7.33
N SER A 37 12.48 -19.14 -7.75
CA SER A 37 11.63 -20.17 -7.14
C SER A 37 11.89 -20.36 -5.64
N ASN A 38 13.07 -19.96 -5.17
CA ASN A 38 13.46 -20.08 -3.75
C ASN A 38 13.42 -18.75 -3.01
N GLY A 39 13.10 -17.65 -3.68
CA GLY A 39 13.08 -16.31 -3.09
C GLY A 39 11.74 -15.95 -2.49
N GLN A 40 11.79 -15.03 -1.54
CA GLN A 40 10.56 -14.42 -1.03
C GLN A 40 10.08 -13.37 -2.06
N PRO A 41 8.88 -13.53 -2.61
CA PRO A 41 8.39 -12.57 -3.58
C PRO A 41 8.03 -11.24 -2.91
N TYR A 42 8.29 -10.14 -3.62
CA TYR A 42 7.65 -8.90 -3.24
C TYR A 42 6.15 -9.02 -3.56
N ARG A 43 5.33 -8.66 -2.61
CA ARG A 43 3.89 -8.58 -2.83
C ARG A 43 3.44 -7.14 -2.71
N ALA A 44 2.48 -6.75 -3.53
CA ALA A 44 1.90 -5.42 -3.43
C ALA A 44 1.34 -5.21 -2.02
N ARG A 45 1.51 -3.99 -1.51
CA ARG A 45 1.03 -3.61 -0.19
C ARG A 45 -0.08 -2.59 -0.33
N GLU A 46 -0.99 -2.64 0.61
CA GLU A 46 -2.10 -1.70 0.71
C GLU A 46 -2.11 -1.08 2.09
N VAL A 47 -2.42 0.20 2.14
CA VAL A 47 -2.57 0.92 3.40
C VAL A 47 -4.01 0.80 3.86
N VAL A 48 -4.20 0.49 5.12
CA VAL A 48 -5.53 0.45 5.75
C VAL A 48 -5.67 1.69 6.61
N PHE A 49 -6.70 2.48 6.33
CA PHE A 49 -7.02 3.67 7.10
C PHE A 49 -8.03 3.35 8.18
N ALA A 50 -7.99 4.12 9.26
CA ALA A 50 -8.99 4.06 10.33
C ALA A 50 -9.33 5.47 10.77
N ALA A 51 -10.53 5.64 11.30
CA ALA A 51 -10.92 6.90 11.91
C ALA A 51 -10.09 7.14 13.15
N GLN A 52 -9.63 8.37 13.33
CA GLN A 52 -8.92 8.79 14.54
C GLN A 52 -9.75 9.86 15.24
N PRO A 53 -10.36 9.57 16.39
CA PRO A 53 -11.11 10.58 17.12
C PRO A 53 -10.19 11.74 17.53
N LEU A 54 -10.64 12.95 17.25
CA LEU A 54 -9.94 14.15 17.70
C LEU A 54 -10.50 14.56 19.04
N THR A 55 -9.60 14.86 19.97
CA THR A 55 -9.94 15.30 21.33
C THR A 55 -9.21 16.59 21.66
N GLY A 56 -9.77 17.37 22.56
CA GLY A 56 -9.15 18.60 23.02
C GLY A 56 -10.15 19.71 23.22
N PRO A 57 -9.68 20.86 23.75
CA PRO A 57 -10.55 22.03 23.97
C PRO A 57 -11.16 22.51 22.63
N GLY A 58 -12.47 22.70 22.65
CA GLY A 58 -13.17 23.21 21.47
C GLY A 58 -13.45 22.19 20.38
N VAL A 59 -13.09 20.91 20.56
CA VAL A 59 -13.38 19.86 19.61
C VAL A 59 -14.70 19.18 19.98
N PRO A 60 -15.74 19.29 19.13
CA PRO A 60 -17.00 18.62 19.40
C PRO A 60 -16.86 17.10 19.41
N ALA A 61 -17.74 16.40 20.14
CA ALA A 61 -17.79 14.96 20.09
C ALA A 61 -18.14 14.49 18.67
N GLY A 62 -17.52 13.41 18.22
CA GLY A 62 -17.76 12.84 16.91
C GLY A 62 -16.96 13.42 15.77
N VAL A 63 -16.06 14.37 16.04
CA VAL A 63 -15.11 14.85 15.02
C VAL A 63 -13.98 13.86 14.91
N ASN A 64 -13.79 13.33 13.71
CA ASN A 64 -12.77 12.32 13.43
C ASN A 64 -11.84 12.78 12.32
N GLY A 65 -10.56 12.53 12.50
CA GLY A 65 -9.59 12.54 11.42
C GLY A 65 -9.39 11.11 10.89
N VAL A 66 -8.30 10.90 10.18
CA VAL A 66 -7.93 9.60 9.64
C VAL A 66 -6.49 9.28 10.04
N GLN A 67 -6.22 8.00 10.26
CA GLN A 67 -4.87 7.51 10.55
C GLN A 67 -4.61 6.25 9.77
N VAL A 68 -3.33 5.92 9.60
CA VAL A 68 -2.92 4.64 9.05
C VAL A 68 -3.02 3.59 10.16
N ALA A 69 -3.92 2.64 9.97
CA ALA A 69 -4.08 1.54 10.93
C ALA A 69 -3.03 0.45 10.71
N GLY A 70 -2.55 0.30 9.49
CA GLY A 70 -1.53 -0.68 9.18
C GLY A 70 -1.30 -0.78 7.68
N VAL A 71 -0.34 -1.62 7.33
CA VAL A 71 -0.02 -1.96 5.95
C VAL A 71 -0.15 -3.47 5.83
N VAL A 72 -0.93 -3.92 4.85
CA VAL A 72 -1.16 -5.35 4.61
C VAL A 72 -0.69 -5.72 3.22
N GLU A 73 -0.31 -6.97 3.04
CA GLU A 73 0.00 -7.48 1.71
C GLU A 73 -1.29 -7.74 0.95
N LYS A 74 -1.30 -7.33 -0.32
CA LYS A 74 -2.45 -7.55 -1.19
C LYS A 74 -2.63 -9.04 -1.44
N PRO A 75 -3.82 -9.60 -1.21
CA PRO A 75 -4.08 -11.00 -1.52
C PRO A 75 -4.12 -11.22 -3.02
N GLY A 76 -3.91 -12.45 -3.41
CA GLY A 76 -4.01 -12.87 -4.79
C GLY A 76 -2.73 -13.48 -5.31
N PRO A 77 -2.81 -14.15 -6.46
CA PRO A 77 -1.65 -14.81 -7.05
C PRO A 77 -0.65 -13.81 -7.60
N LEU A 78 0.61 -14.18 -7.59
CA LEU A 78 1.65 -13.46 -8.28
C LEU A 78 1.41 -13.54 -9.80
N LYS A 79 1.92 -12.54 -10.50
CA LYS A 79 1.82 -12.49 -11.96
C LYS A 79 2.83 -13.45 -12.56
N LEU A 80 2.37 -14.39 -13.37
CA LEU A 80 3.24 -15.36 -14.05
C LEU A 80 3.43 -14.94 -15.50
N VAL A 81 4.70 -14.91 -15.94
CA VAL A 81 5.06 -14.59 -17.31
C VAL A 81 5.88 -15.73 -17.88
N TYR A 82 5.50 -16.22 -19.06
CA TYR A 82 6.23 -17.29 -19.72
C TYR A 82 7.52 -16.72 -20.34
N ASP A 83 8.66 -17.12 -19.79
CA ASP A 83 9.97 -16.68 -20.25
C ASP A 83 10.99 -17.79 -19.92
N PRO A 84 11.01 -18.90 -20.69
CA PRO A 84 11.82 -20.07 -20.36
C PRO A 84 13.33 -19.80 -20.42
N GLY A 85 13.75 -18.75 -21.14
CA GLY A 85 15.16 -18.35 -21.20
C GLY A 85 15.64 -17.57 -20.02
N ASN A 86 14.75 -17.18 -19.11
CA ASN A 86 15.11 -16.38 -17.94
C ASN A 86 15.71 -17.30 -16.86
N PRO A 87 16.88 -16.92 -16.27
CA PRO A 87 17.48 -17.70 -15.19
C PRO A 87 16.57 -17.92 -13.98
N LEU A 88 15.57 -17.05 -13.78
CA LEU A 88 14.63 -17.15 -12.68
C LEU A 88 13.37 -17.95 -13.03
N ALA A 89 13.27 -18.47 -14.26
CA ALA A 89 12.14 -19.28 -14.67
C ALA A 89 12.10 -20.60 -13.91
N ASN A 90 10.89 -21.06 -13.59
CA ASN A 90 10.71 -22.39 -13.02
C ASN A 90 10.85 -23.46 -14.12
N LYS A 91 10.69 -24.74 -13.75
CA LYS A 91 10.81 -25.84 -14.70
C LYS A 91 9.75 -25.83 -15.79
N ASP A 92 8.64 -25.14 -15.59
CA ASP A 92 7.58 -24.98 -16.58
C ASP A 92 7.80 -23.75 -17.48
N GLY A 93 8.84 -22.97 -17.23
CA GLY A 93 9.23 -21.83 -18.01
C GLY A 93 8.58 -20.51 -17.59
N TYR A 94 8.00 -20.44 -16.41
CA TYR A 94 7.34 -19.24 -15.92
C TYR A 94 8.18 -18.50 -14.88
N VAL A 95 8.15 -17.17 -14.96
CA VAL A 95 8.78 -16.28 -14.00
C VAL A 95 7.68 -15.59 -13.19
N SER A 96 7.86 -15.52 -11.88
CA SER A 96 6.90 -14.87 -10.98
C SER A 96 7.27 -13.40 -10.79
N TYR A 97 6.28 -12.54 -10.95
CA TYR A 97 6.38 -11.11 -10.68
C TYR A 97 5.39 -10.69 -9.61
N PRO A 98 5.63 -9.57 -8.92
CA PRO A 98 4.69 -9.08 -7.92
C PRO A 98 3.30 -8.81 -8.49
N ASN A 99 2.30 -8.95 -7.63
CA ASN A 99 0.90 -8.70 -7.98
C ASN A 99 0.55 -7.21 -7.94
N VAL A 100 1.40 -6.39 -8.52
CA VAL A 100 1.21 -4.94 -8.60
C VAL A 100 0.41 -4.61 -9.85
N ASN A 101 -0.66 -3.81 -9.66
CA ASN A 101 -1.42 -3.25 -10.77
C ASN A 101 -1.06 -1.76 -10.88
N PRO A 102 -0.44 -1.32 -12.00
CA PRO A 102 0.02 0.07 -12.12
C PRO A 102 -1.10 1.12 -12.07
N VAL A 103 -2.35 0.71 -12.27
CA VAL A 103 -3.49 1.63 -12.24
C VAL A 103 -4.16 1.71 -10.88
N ASP A 104 -3.71 0.93 -9.90
CA ASP A 104 -4.27 0.94 -8.54
C ASP A 104 -3.52 1.99 -7.65
#